data_e44adde0389fa6336cbd0c2d3c80bfdd
#
_entry.id   e44adde0389fa6336cbd0c2d3c80bfdd
#
_cell.length_a   1.000
_cell.length_b   1.000
_cell.length_c   1.000
_cell.angle_alpha   90.00
_cell.angle_beta   90.00
_cell.angle_gamma   90.00
#
_symmetry.space_group_name_H-M   'P 1'
#
loop_
_entity.id
_entity.type
_entity.pdbx_description
1 polymer ?
#
loop_
_entity_poly.entity_id
_entity_poly.type
_entity_poly.pdbx_seq_one_letter_code
_entity_poly.pdbx_strand_id
1 'polypeptide(L)'
;MRIAFYAPLKPPDHPVASGDRAMARALIAALRNRGHGVETVSRFRSFDAGDPRRQVRLRELGLALADRLARRLRDTGSRPDLWFTYHLYHKAPDWLGPAVAEGLGIPYVLAEASYAPKQAGGLWDLGHRAVAEAIGRADIVFQPNPADAECVLPLLADPRRMVPLKPFIETAPFRAPDREKSRGDIGVGIGLDPHTPWLVAVAMMREDQKLLSYRRLAEALGHLTARPWQLIIAGAGPAEHAVRAAFAPFGDRVRWLGVLPPDILRTLYRAADIYVWPAVKEAFGIALLEAQAAGLPVVAGRSGGVPGVVADGETGLLAPEGDAAAFAAALDALLADPARRKAMGRAAGERAAREHDLAAAAKVLDRRLRRLVGRE
;
A
#
# COMPACT_ATOMS: atom_id res chain seq x y z
N MET A 1 -3.35 -5.58 25.24
CA MET A 1 -3.33 -4.11 25.41
C MET A 1 -4.57 -3.50 24.77
N ARG A 2 -5.04 -2.37 25.29
CA ARG A 2 -6.07 -1.54 24.65
C ARG A 2 -5.37 -0.46 23.83
N ILE A 3 -5.68 -0.36 22.55
CA ILE A 3 -5.04 0.54 21.59
C ILE A 3 -6.06 1.52 21.05
N ALA A 4 -5.83 2.83 21.24
CA ALA A 4 -6.59 3.89 20.60
C ALA A 4 -6.07 4.09 19.18
N PHE A 5 -6.82 3.66 18.16
CA PHE A 5 -6.43 3.77 16.76
C PHE A 5 -7.06 4.99 16.09
N TYR A 6 -6.24 5.71 15.33
CA TYR A 6 -6.67 6.88 14.57
C TYR A 6 -6.02 6.91 13.17
N ALA A 7 -6.76 7.39 12.16
CA ALA A 7 -6.27 7.56 10.80
C ALA A 7 -6.73 8.92 10.22
N PRO A 8 -5.90 9.98 10.28
CA PRO A 8 -6.26 11.35 9.93
C PRO A 8 -6.62 11.55 8.46
N LEU A 9 -6.04 10.78 7.55
CA LEU A 9 -6.33 10.84 6.12
C LEU A 9 -7.66 10.15 5.79
N LYS A 10 -7.80 8.89 6.21
CA LYS A 10 -8.96 8.06 5.86
C LYS A 10 -9.23 7.00 6.93
N PRO A 11 -10.34 7.12 7.68
CA PRO A 11 -10.72 6.12 8.68
C PRO A 11 -10.92 4.71 8.07
N PRO A 12 -10.72 3.63 8.85
CA PRO A 12 -10.85 2.25 8.36
C PRO A 12 -12.25 1.89 7.88
N ASP A 13 -13.28 2.62 8.31
CA ASP A 13 -14.68 2.46 7.92
C ASP A 13 -15.16 3.48 6.87
N HIS A 14 -14.25 4.25 6.26
CA HIS A 14 -14.58 5.20 5.21
C HIS A 14 -15.32 4.50 4.04
N PRO A 15 -16.42 5.07 3.49
CA PRO A 15 -17.22 4.39 2.45
C PRO A 15 -16.45 4.12 1.16
N VAL A 16 -15.57 5.06 0.75
CA VAL A 16 -14.79 4.92 -0.49
C VAL A 16 -13.58 4.01 -0.28
N ALA A 17 -13.50 2.94 -1.07
CA ALA A 17 -12.36 2.03 -1.08
C ALA A 17 -11.06 2.76 -1.50
N SER A 18 -9.93 2.40 -0.87
CA SER A 18 -8.58 2.88 -1.23
C SER A 18 -7.51 2.04 -0.56
N GLY A 19 -6.27 2.14 -1.01
CA GLY A 19 -5.11 1.54 -0.36
C GLY A 19 -4.97 1.93 1.10
N ASP A 20 -5.16 3.22 1.44
CA ASP A 20 -5.10 3.71 2.83
C ASP A 20 -6.13 3.02 3.72
N ARG A 21 -7.38 2.90 3.25
CA ARG A 21 -8.41 2.18 4.01
C ARG A 21 -8.08 0.70 4.19
N ALA A 22 -7.56 0.07 3.15
CA ALA A 22 -7.17 -1.34 3.21
C ALA A 22 -6.02 -1.56 4.22
N MET A 23 -4.99 -0.71 4.19
CA MET A 23 -3.86 -0.78 5.11
C MET A 23 -4.27 -0.45 6.55
N ALA A 24 -5.15 0.55 6.79
CA ALA A 24 -5.68 0.82 8.13
C ALA A 24 -6.39 -0.42 8.71
N ARG A 25 -7.18 -1.13 7.90
CA ARG A 25 -7.84 -2.38 8.30
C ARG A 25 -6.85 -3.51 8.54
N ALA A 26 -5.83 -3.63 7.69
CA ALA A 26 -4.78 -4.63 7.84
C ALA A 26 -3.98 -4.42 9.14
N LEU A 27 -3.64 -3.18 9.50
CA LEU A 27 -2.99 -2.84 10.76
C LEU A 27 -3.86 -3.21 11.97
N ILE A 28 -5.15 -2.87 11.94
CA ILE A 28 -6.10 -3.27 12.99
C ILE A 28 -6.18 -4.79 13.11
N ALA A 29 -6.27 -5.50 11.99
CA ALA A 29 -6.31 -6.96 11.96
C ALA A 29 -5.02 -7.58 12.51
N ALA A 30 -3.85 -7.03 12.14
CA ALA A 30 -2.56 -7.48 12.64
C ALA A 30 -2.43 -7.30 14.16
N LEU A 31 -2.87 -6.16 14.69
CA LEU A 31 -2.89 -5.90 16.13
C LEU A 31 -3.85 -6.84 16.85
N ARG A 32 -5.06 -7.04 16.32
CA ARG A 32 -6.07 -7.97 16.89
C ARG A 32 -5.63 -9.43 16.83
N ASN A 33 -4.88 -9.81 15.79
CA ASN A 33 -4.30 -11.16 15.67
C ASN A 33 -3.39 -11.53 16.86
N ARG A 34 -2.83 -10.53 17.55
CA ARG A 34 -2.01 -10.71 18.76
C ARG A 34 -2.77 -10.47 20.07
N GLY A 35 -4.09 -10.47 20.02
CA GLY A 35 -4.94 -10.33 21.20
C GLY A 35 -5.05 -8.90 21.75
N HIS A 36 -4.72 -7.87 20.93
CA HIS A 36 -4.94 -6.48 21.35
C HIS A 36 -6.38 -6.06 21.09
N GLY A 37 -6.96 -5.33 22.04
CA GLY A 37 -8.23 -4.61 21.85
C GLY A 37 -7.93 -3.32 21.09
N VAL A 38 -8.41 -3.17 19.85
CA VAL A 38 -8.18 -2.00 19.01
C VAL A 38 -9.48 -1.29 18.76
N GLU A 39 -9.57 -0.03 19.17
CA GLU A 39 -10.73 0.85 18.98
C GLU A 39 -10.36 2.01 18.06
N THR A 40 -11.16 2.26 17.01
CA THR A 40 -11.07 3.49 16.22
C THR A 40 -11.75 4.62 17.01
N VAL A 41 -10.94 5.42 17.69
CA VAL A 41 -11.43 6.41 18.66
C VAL A 41 -11.98 7.69 18.05
N SER A 42 -11.63 7.96 16.77
CA SER A 42 -12.12 9.13 16.04
C SER A 42 -12.19 8.88 14.54
N ARG A 43 -13.21 9.49 13.90
CA ARG A 43 -13.38 9.57 12.43
C ARG A 43 -13.04 10.96 11.88
N PHE A 44 -12.48 11.83 12.71
CA PHE A 44 -12.06 13.15 12.28
C PHE A 44 -11.02 13.05 11.16
N ARG A 45 -11.27 13.74 10.05
CA ARG A 45 -10.36 13.81 8.92
C ARG A 45 -9.71 15.18 8.85
N SER A 46 -8.40 15.22 8.97
CA SER A 46 -7.60 16.43 8.87
C SER A 46 -7.14 16.77 7.45
N PHE A 47 -7.49 15.92 6.46
CA PHE A 47 -7.08 16.11 5.07
C PHE A 47 -7.55 17.45 4.50
N ASP A 48 -6.58 18.18 3.90
CA ASP A 48 -6.80 19.43 3.19
C ASP A 48 -6.08 19.45 1.84
N ALA A 49 -6.73 20.04 0.83
CA ALA A 49 -6.21 20.11 -0.54
C ALA A 49 -5.33 21.36 -0.82
N GLY A 50 -5.06 22.20 0.20
CA GLY A 50 -4.21 23.39 0.08
C GLY A 50 -4.94 24.72 0.39
N ASP A 51 -6.02 24.70 1.18
CA ASP A 51 -6.70 25.90 1.66
C ASP A 51 -6.18 26.28 3.07
N PRO A 52 -5.39 27.36 3.22
CA PRO A 52 -4.82 27.78 4.50
C PRO A 52 -5.88 28.09 5.59
N ARG A 53 -7.01 28.68 5.21
CA ARG A 53 -8.09 28.99 6.17
C ARG A 53 -8.73 27.70 6.70
N ARG A 54 -8.94 26.75 5.84
CA ARG A 54 -9.49 25.44 6.21
C ARG A 54 -8.50 24.67 7.09
N GLN A 55 -7.20 24.73 6.81
CA GLN A 55 -6.17 24.09 7.64
C GLN A 55 -6.18 24.63 9.09
N VAL A 56 -6.28 25.96 9.27
CA VAL A 56 -6.41 26.58 10.60
C VAL A 56 -7.67 26.06 11.31
N ARG A 57 -8.81 26.07 10.63
CA ARG A 57 -10.07 25.56 11.19
C ARG A 57 -10.01 24.09 11.57
N LEU A 58 -9.37 23.24 10.73
CA LEU A 58 -9.16 21.81 11.03
C LEU A 58 -8.26 21.61 12.25
N ARG A 59 -7.22 22.44 12.42
CA ARG A 59 -6.38 22.45 13.62
C ARG A 59 -7.19 22.78 14.87
N GLU A 60 -7.94 23.87 14.88
CA GLU A 60 -8.76 24.30 16.01
C GLU A 60 -9.78 23.23 16.42
N LEU A 61 -10.50 22.67 15.43
CA LEU A 61 -11.45 21.58 15.65
C LEU A 61 -10.75 20.33 16.19
N GLY A 62 -9.59 19.97 15.63
CA GLY A 62 -8.80 18.82 16.06
C GLY A 62 -8.37 18.95 17.51
N LEU A 63 -7.80 20.09 17.91
CA LEU A 63 -7.37 20.33 19.29
C LEU A 63 -8.55 20.29 20.27
N ALA A 64 -9.68 20.92 19.94
CA ALA A 64 -10.89 20.88 20.77
C ALA A 64 -11.48 19.44 20.88
N LEU A 65 -11.33 18.62 19.81
CA LEU A 65 -11.70 17.21 19.85
C LEU A 65 -10.73 16.40 20.71
N ALA A 66 -9.43 16.69 20.65
CA ALA A 66 -8.41 16.03 21.46
C ALA A 66 -8.68 16.18 22.95
N ASP A 67 -8.99 17.40 23.43
CA ASP A 67 -9.33 17.67 24.81
C ASP A 67 -10.56 16.89 25.28
N ARG A 68 -11.62 16.89 24.46
CA ARG A 68 -12.84 16.13 24.77
C ARG A 68 -12.58 14.64 24.81
N LEU A 69 -11.78 14.14 23.88
CA LEU A 69 -11.45 12.73 23.78
C LEU A 69 -10.58 12.27 24.95
N ALA A 70 -9.57 13.05 25.33
CA ALA A 70 -8.72 12.77 26.48
C ALA A 70 -9.53 12.70 27.78
N ARG A 71 -10.46 13.63 28.02
CA ARG A 71 -11.40 13.58 29.17
C ARG A 71 -12.25 12.32 29.12
N ARG A 72 -12.92 12.04 28.01
CA ARG A 72 -13.76 10.84 27.86
C ARG A 72 -13.00 9.55 28.16
N LEU A 73 -11.80 9.39 27.59
CA LEU A 73 -10.99 8.19 27.78
C LEU A 73 -10.45 8.02 29.22
N ARG A 74 -10.31 9.13 29.96
CA ARG A 74 -9.94 9.13 31.38
C ARG A 74 -11.12 8.73 32.27
N ASP A 75 -12.29 9.34 32.03
CA ASP A 75 -13.44 9.25 32.92
C ASP A 75 -14.18 7.91 32.80
N THR A 76 -14.18 7.28 31.64
CA THR A 76 -14.90 6.02 31.39
C THR A 76 -14.16 4.76 31.88
N GLY A 77 -13.02 4.86 32.55
CA GLY A 77 -12.18 3.72 32.90
C GLY A 77 -11.64 2.92 31.70
N SER A 78 -11.83 3.47 30.50
CA SER A 78 -11.42 2.86 29.21
C SER A 78 -10.08 3.39 28.72
N ARG A 79 -9.23 3.88 29.64
CA ARG A 79 -7.91 4.43 29.31
C ARG A 79 -7.14 3.42 28.42
N PRO A 80 -6.71 3.81 27.23
CA PRO A 80 -5.88 2.96 26.38
C PRO A 80 -4.46 2.84 26.95
N ASP A 81 -3.77 1.76 26.60
CA ASP A 81 -2.37 1.55 26.96
C ASP A 81 -1.43 2.38 26.05
N LEU A 82 -1.87 2.70 24.83
CA LEU A 82 -1.15 3.56 23.88
C LEU A 82 -2.09 4.15 22.83
N TRP A 83 -1.62 5.21 22.19
CA TRP A 83 -2.23 5.82 21.00
C TRP A 83 -1.48 5.39 19.74
N PHE A 84 -2.21 5.01 18.68
CA PHE A 84 -1.66 4.53 17.42
C PHE A 84 -2.26 5.30 16.24
N THR A 85 -1.45 6.14 15.58
CA THR A 85 -1.85 6.87 14.38
C THR A 85 -1.30 6.22 13.12
N TYR A 86 -2.16 6.06 12.12
CA TYR A 86 -1.80 5.54 10.81
C TYR A 86 -1.89 6.61 9.72
N HIS A 87 -0.86 6.71 8.89
CA HIS A 87 -0.68 7.59 7.74
C HIS A 87 -0.70 9.07 8.09
N LEU A 88 0.45 9.56 8.51
CA LEU A 88 0.71 10.94 8.87
C LEU A 88 1.52 11.65 7.78
N TYR A 89 1.01 12.76 7.21
CA TYR A 89 1.75 13.62 6.27
C TYR A 89 1.16 15.05 6.22
N HIS A 90 1.86 15.98 5.54
CA HIS A 90 1.53 17.41 5.57
C HIS A 90 0.10 17.78 5.18
N LYS A 91 -0.58 17.00 4.31
CA LYS A 91 -1.99 17.23 3.94
C LYS A 91 -2.99 16.62 4.92
N ALA A 92 -2.55 15.73 5.78
CA ALA A 92 -3.38 15.08 6.80
C ALA A 92 -2.58 14.92 8.10
N PRO A 93 -2.27 16.02 8.80
CA PRO A 93 -1.56 16.02 10.08
C PRO A 93 -2.43 15.42 11.20
N ASP A 94 -1.78 14.87 12.22
CA ASP A 94 -2.47 14.38 13.42
C ASP A 94 -2.66 15.50 14.47
N TRP A 95 -3.84 16.10 14.47
CA TRP A 95 -4.22 17.11 15.46
C TRP A 95 -4.73 16.52 16.77
N LEU A 96 -4.90 15.19 16.86
CA LEU A 96 -5.45 14.52 18.05
C LEU A 96 -4.38 13.80 18.86
N GLY A 97 -3.59 12.95 18.21
CA GLY A 97 -2.74 11.96 18.85
C GLY A 97 -1.73 12.52 19.84
N PRO A 98 -0.89 13.50 19.46
CA PRO A 98 0.10 14.07 20.36
C PRO A 98 -0.52 14.64 21.65
N ALA A 99 -1.62 15.41 21.51
CA ALA A 99 -2.29 16.03 22.66
C ALA A 99 -3.00 15.01 23.55
N VAL A 100 -3.69 14.01 22.96
CA VAL A 100 -4.36 12.97 23.75
C VAL A 100 -3.35 12.07 24.46
N ALA A 101 -2.29 11.67 23.77
CA ALA A 101 -1.25 10.82 24.37
C ALA A 101 -0.57 11.52 25.56
N GLU A 102 -0.19 12.79 25.41
CA GLU A 102 0.36 13.63 26.48
C GLU A 102 -0.63 13.79 27.64
N GLY A 103 -1.88 14.18 27.34
CA GLY A 103 -2.91 14.39 28.36
C GLY A 103 -3.31 13.13 29.14
N LEU A 104 -3.10 11.96 28.57
CA LEU A 104 -3.31 10.67 29.23
C LEU A 104 -2.02 10.07 29.82
N GLY A 105 -0.84 10.60 29.50
CA GLY A 105 0.45 10.01 29.89
C GLY A 105 0.61 8.58 29.33
N ILE A 106 0.33 8.40 28.03
CA ILE A 106 0.45 7.11 27.32
C ILE A 106 1.38 7.27 26.11
N PRO A 107 2.04 6.19 25.66
CA PRO A 107 2.87 6.23 24.48
C PRO A 107 2.12 6.65 23.20
N TYR A 108 2.82 7.44 22.35
CA TYR A 108 2.36 7.85 21.03
C TYR A 108 3.12 7.09 19.93
N VAL A 109 2.39 6.34 19.12
CA VAL A 109 2.93 5.46 18.09
C VAL A 109 2.43 5.89 16.72
N LEU A 110 3.34 5.93 15.75
CA LEU A 110 3.05 6.20 14.34
C LEU A 110 3.28 4.96 13.48
N ALA A 111 2.46 4.77 12.47
CA ALA A 111 2.74 3.89 11.35
C ALA A 111 2.55 4.65 10.04
N GLU A 112 3.56 4.62 9.16
CA GLU A 112 3.61 5.35 7.90
C GLU A 112 3.60 6.88 8.12
N ALA A 113 4.76 7.42 8.47
CA ALA A 113 4.98 8.86 8.53
C ALA A 113 5.74 9.31 7.28
N SER A 114 5.24 10.36 6.62
CA SER A 114 5.92 11.00 5.49
C SER A 114 6.21 12.47 5.78
N TYR A 115 7.48 12.84 5.66
CA TYR A 115 7.94 14.21 5.82
C TYR A 115 8.70 14.66 4.57
N ALA A 116 8.36 15.83 4.03
CA ALA A 116 8.98 16.35 2.82
C ALA A 116 9.51 17.77 3.06
N PRO A 117 10.83 17.97 3.25
CA PRO A 117 11.43 19.28 3.54
C PRO A 117 11.03 20.39 2.57
N LYS A 118 10.80 20.05 1.30
CA LYS A 118 10.35 20.99 0.25
C LYS A 118 8.97 21.61 0.48
N GLN A 119 8.20 21.12 1.47
CA GLN A 119 6.89 21.68 1.83
C GLN A 119 6.98 22.81 2.84
N ALA A 120 8.17 23.06 3.41
CA ALA A 120 8.39 24.18 4.33
C ALA A 120 8.08 25.52 3.65
N GLY A 121 7.32 26.40 4.32
CA GLY A 121 6.90 27.70 3.80
C GLY A 121 5.88 27.64 2.64
N GLY A 122 5.43 26.44 2.23
CA GLY A 122 4.44 26.25 1.17
C GLY A 122 2.99 26.27 1.66
N LEU A 123 2.06 25.92 0.77
CA LEU A 123 0.61 25.90 1.03
C LEU A 123 0.21 25.01 2.22
N TRP A 124 1.00 24.03 2.57
CA TRP A 124 0.76 23.10 3.69
C TRP A 124 1.73 23.29 4.86
N ASP A 125 2.37 24.45 4.99
CA ASP A 125 3.37 24.71 6.02
C ASP A 125 2.83 24.45 7.45
N LEU A 126 1.58 24.80 7.72
CA LEU A 126 0.94 24.51 8.99
C LEU A 126 0.92 23.01 9.30
N GLY A 127 0.48 22.19 8.34
CA GLY A 127 0.47 20.74 8.48
C GLY A 127 1.87 20.14 8.46
N HIS A 128 2.78 20.70 7.66
CA HIS A 128 4.17 20.27 7.58
C HIS A 128 4.90 20.41 8.93
N ARG A 129 4.74 21.54 9.62
CA ARG A 129 5.29 21.76 10.98
C ARG A 129 4.66 20.82 12.00
N ALA A 130 3.33 20.65 11.95
CA ALA A 130 2.64 19.71 12.85
C ALA A 130 3.10 18.27 12.68
N VAL A 131 3.39 17.84 11.44
CA VAL A 131 3.95 16.51 11.16
C VAL A 131 5.35 16.36 11.75
N ALA A 132 6.22 17.35 11.60
CA ALA A 132 7.55 17.32 12.20
C ALA A 132 7.48 17.20 13.73
N GLU A 133 6.59 17.98 14.36
CA GLU A 133 6.36 17.92 15.82
C GLU A 133 5.83 16.55 16.26
N ALA A 134 4.83 16.01 15.55
CA ALA A 134 4.26 14.70 15.86
C ALA A 134 5.28 13.57 15.73
N ILE A 135 6.15 13.61 14.69
CA ILE A 135 7.24 12.64 14.52
C ILE A 135 8.24 12.76 15.69
N GLY A 136 8.65 13.96 16.07
CA GLY A 136 9.57 14.19 17.18
C GLY A 136 9.06 13.68 18.52
N ARG A 137 7.74 13.73 18.74
CA ARG A 137 7.08 13.22 19.96
C ARG A 137 6.82 11.71 19.94
N ALA A 138 6.90 11.05 18.79
CA ALA A 138 6.58 9.63 18.68
C ALA A 138 7.59 8.75 19.44
N ASP A 139 7.08 7.80 20.23
CA ASP A 139 7.89 6.80 20.93
C ASP A 139 8.33 5.69 19.97
N ILE A 140 7.51 5.38 18.97
CA ILE A 140 7.83 4.45 17.86
C ILE A 140 7.22 4.99 16.56
N VAL A 141 8.00 4.89 15.48
CA VAL A 141 7.54 5.09 14.09
C VAL A 141 7.76 3.80 13.31
N PHE A 142 6.68 3.11 12.99
CA PHE A 142 6.72 1.98 12.06
C PHE A 142 6.75 2.51 10.63
N GLN A 143 7.86 2.28 9.91
CA GLN A 143 8.09 2.85 8.58
C GLN A 143 8.10 1.76 7.50
N PRO A 144 7.10 1.75 6.59
CA PRO A 144 7.01 0.74 5.53
C PRO A 144 7.86 1.08 4.31
N ASN A 145 8.14 2.38 4.06
CA ASN A 145 8.89 2.84 2.90
C ASN A 145 10.28 3.37 3.30
N PRO A 146 11.39 2.71 2.89
CA PRO A 146 12.74 3.18 3.18
C PRO A 146 13.06 4.58 2.65
N ALA A 147 12.47 4.99 1.51
CA ALA A 147 12.71 6.32 0.95
C ALA A 147 12.14 7.44 1.84
N ASP A 148 11.00 7.22 2.49
CA ASP A 148 10.46 8.20 3.45
C ASP A 148 11.28 8.24 4.74
N ALA A 149 11.95 7.14 5.09
CA ALA A 149 12.78 7.05 6.29
C ALA A 149 13.90 8.10 6.32
N GLU A 150 14.51 8.40 5.16
CA GLU A 150 15.58 9.40 5.05
C GLU A 150 15.16 10.79 5.54
N CYS A 151 13.91 11.19 5.29
CA CYS A 151 13.37 12.47 5.73
C CYS A 151 12.80 12.43 7.15
N VAL A 152 12.39 11.27 7.64
CA VAL A 152 11.77 11.09 8.95
C VAL A 152 12.82 10.91 10.06
N LEU A 153 13.89 10.18 9.79
CA LEU A 153 14.97 9.88 10.76
C LEU A 153 15.54 11.14 11.45
N PRO A 154 15.85 12.25 10.74
CA PRO A 154 16.41 13.44 11.36
C PRO A 154 15.47 14.14 12.37
N LEU A 155 14.15 13.85 12.33
CA LEU A 155 13.16 14.42 13.22
C LEU A 155 13.02 13.64 14.54
N LEU A 156 13.54 12.41 14.60
CA LEU A 156 13.47 11.57 15.78
C LEU A 156 14.60 11.90 16.75
N ALA A 157 14.27 12.05 18.05
CA ALA A 157 15.27 12.23 19.10
C ALA A 157 16.22 11.02 19.23
N ASP A 158 15.75 9.83 18.89
CA ASP A 158 16.53 8.59 18.88
C ASP A 158 16.18 7.80 17.61
N PRO A 159 17.12 7.56 16.69
CA PRO A 159 16.90 6.78 15.48
C PRO A 159 16.36 5.35 15.73
N ARG A 160 16.60 4.78 16.94
CA ARG A 160 16.08 3.45 17.32
C ARG A 160 14.56 3.41 17.50
N ARG A 161 13.91 4.57 17.59
CA ARG A 161 12.45 4.70 17.57
C ARG A 161 11.86 4.38 16.20
N MET A 162 12.64 4.43 15.12
CA MET A 162 12.19 3.98 13.80
C MET A 162 12.31 2.47 13.69
N VAL A 163 11.21 1.82 13.35
CA VAL A 163 11.11 0.37 13.16
C VAL A 163 10.65 0.08 11.73
N PRO A 164 11.46 -0.58 10.92
CA PRO A 164 11.01 -1.05 9.60
C PRO A 164 9.80 -1.98 9.74
N LEU A 165 8.75 -1.71 8.99
CA LEU A 165 7.55 -2.55 8.89
C LEU A 165 7.24 -2.76 7.42
N LYS A 166 7.60 -3.92 6.86
CA LYS A 166 7.32 -4.22 5.46
C LYS A 166 5.83 -4.10 5.15
N PRO A 167 5.44 -3.62 3.95
CA PRO A 167 4.05 -3.71 3.49
C PRO A 167 3.55 -5.15 3.60
N PHE A 168 2.32 -5.34 4.02
CA PHE A 168 1.78 -6.68 4.29
C PHE A 168 0.30 -6.79 3.93
N ILE A 169 -0.12 -8.01 3.66
CA ILE A 169 -1.51 -8.40 3.41
C ILE A 169 -1.78 -9.73 4.10
N GLU A 170 -3.03 -10.15 4.16
CA GLU A 170 -3.38 -11.53 4.45
C GLU A 170 -3.10 -12.39 3.21
N THR A 171 -2.03 -13.20 3.24
CA THR A 171 -1.58 -13.96 2.04
C THR A 171 -2.37 -15.24 1.80
N ALA A 172 -2.93 -15.84 2.84
CA ALA A 172 -3.65 -17.11 2.74
C ALA A 172 -4.77 -17.15 1.68
N PRO A 173 -5.62 -16.10 1.52
CA PRO A 173 -6.67 -16.10 0.51
C PRO A 173 -6.18 -16.12 -0.95
N PHE A 174 -4.92 -15.74 -1.20
CA PHE A 174 -4.33 -15.74 -2.54
C PHE A 174 -3.78 -17.11 -2.95
N ARG A 175 -3.49 -17.97 -1.98
CA ARG A 175 -2.99 -19.31 -2.22
C ARG A 175 -4.15 -20.26 -2.53
N ALA A 176 -4.12 -20.87 -3.68
CA ALA A 176 -4.98 -22.01 -3.98
C ALA A 176 -4.23 -22.97 -4.89
N PRO A 177 -4.45 -24.30 -4.74
CA PRO A 177 -3.65 -25.31 -5.42
C PRO A 177 -3.93 -25.43 -6.92
N ASP A 178 -5.09 -24.94 -7.41
CA ASP A 178 -5.56 -25.22 -8.76
C ASP A 178 -5.55 -23.98 -9.67
N ARG A 179 -4.38 -23.78 -10.31
CA ARG A 179 -4.21 -22.75 -11.33
C ARG A 179 -4.99 -23.07 -12.61
N GLU A 180 -5.02 -24.33 -13.03
CA GLU A 180 -5.68 -24.74 -14.28
C GLU A 180 -7.18 -24.49 -14.19
N LYS A 181 -7.79 -24.84 -13.06
CA LYS A 181 -9.18 -24.50 -12.78
C LYS A 181 -9.42 -22.98 -12.82
N SER A 182 -8.58 -22.19 -12.11
CA SER A 182 -8.68 -20.74 -12.12
C SER A 182 -8.56 -20.16 -13.52
N ARG A 183 -7.70 -20.74 -14.36
CA ARG A 183 -7.52 -20.33 -15.76
C ARG A 183 -8.72 -20.70 -16.61
N GLY A 184 -9.30 -21.87 -16.42
CA GLY A 184 -10.54 -22.28 -17.07
C GLY A 184 -11.72 -21.39 -16.71
N ASP A 185 -11.92 -21.14 -15.41
CA ASP A 185 -13.03 -20.31 -14.90
C ASP A 185 -12.99 -18.88 -15.46
N ILE A 186 -11.81 -18.28 -15.59
CA ILE A 186 -11.65 -16.92 -16.15
C ILE A 186 -11.66 -16.93 -17.67
N GLY A 187 -10.92 -17.85 -18.31
CA GLY A 187 -10.65 -17.84 -19.75
C GLY A 187 -11.89 -18.01 -20.61
N VAL A 188 -12.78 -18.92 -20.22
CA VAL A 188 -14.05 -19.18 -20.95
C VAL A 188 -14.93 -17.93 -20.95
N GLY A 189 -14.99 -17.22 -19.82
CA GLY A 189 -15.86 -16.05 -19.68
C GLY A 189 -15.41 -14.80 -20.47
N ILE A 190 -14.13 -14.71 -20.85
CA ILE A 190 -13.56 -13.51 -21.49
C ILE A 190 -12.89 -13.77 -22.84
N GLY A 191 -12.99 -14.98 -23.37
CA GLY A 191 -12.52 -15.34 -24.70
C GLY A 191 -11.00 -15.25 -24.88
N LEU A 192 -10.23 -15.71 -23.89
CA LEU A 192 -8.77 -15.78 -23.95
C LEU A 192 -8.31 -17.16 -24.40
N ASP A 193 -7.24 -17.18 -25.20
CA ASP A 193 -6.55 -18.42 -25.54
C ASP A 193 -5.81 -18.98 -24.32
N PRO A 194 -6.11 -20.19 -23.86
CA PRO A 194 -5.46 -20.77 -22.69
C PRO A 194 -3.98 -21.12 -22.91
N HIS A 195 -3.53 -21.21 -24.15
CA HIS A 195 -2.15 -21.56 -24.51
C HIS A 195 -1.24 -20.33 -24.66
N THR A 196 -1.81 -19.16 -24.82
CA THR A 196 -1.07 -17.88 -24.85
C THR A 196 -0.80 -17.37 -23.44
N PRO A 197 0.42 -16.84 -23.12
CA PRO A 197 0.70 -16.25 -21.83
C PRO A 197 -0.23 -15.07 -21.49
N TRP A 198 -0.79 -15.07 -20.28
CA TRP A 198 -1.65 -14.00 -19.77
C TRP A 198 -0.87 -13.05 -18.88
N LEU A 199 -0.79 -11.80 -19.31
CA LEU A 199 -0.31 -10.69 -18.51
C LEU A 199 -1.49 -10.11 -17.74
N VAL A 200 -1.26 -9.63 -16.52
CA VAL A 200 -2.29 -8.97 -15.74
C VAL A 200 -1.80 -7.65 -15.17
N ALA A 201 -2.62 -6.61 -15.27
CA ALA A 201 -2.43 -5.31 -14.63
C ALA A 201 -3.68 -4.96 -13.82
N VAL A 202 -3.50 -4.63 -12.55
CA VAL A 202 -4.59 -4.28 -11.62
C VAL A 202 -4.30 -2.93 -10.98
N ALA A 203 -5.04 -1.91 -11.38
CA ALA A 203 -4.90 -0.56 -10.80
C ALA A 203 -6.12 0.30 -11.06
N MET A 204 -6.37 1.28 -10.18
CA MET A 204 -7.34 2.34 -10.46
C MET A 204 -6.88 3.19 -11.65
N MET A 205 -7.82 3.65 -12.47
CA MET A 205 -7.56 4.52 -13.63
C MET A 205 -7.73 6.00 -13.24
N ARG A 206 -6.75 6.53 -12.46
CA ARG A 206 -6.72 7.94 -12.03
C ARG A 206 -5.89 8.78 -12.99
N GLU A 207 -6.20 10.08 -13.07
CA GLU A 207 -5.48 11.09 -13.90
C GLU A 207 -4.15 11.54 -13.27
N ASP A 208 -3.44 10.64 -12.64
CA ASP A 208 -2.16 10.88 -11.96
C ASP A 208 -1.09 9.90 -12.47
N GLN A 209 -0.19 9.50 -11.58
CA GLN A 209 0.87 8.51 -11.86
C GLN A 209 0.32 7.17 -12.36
N LYS A 210 -0.96 6.86 -12.09
CA LYS A 210 -1.59 5.63 -12.60
C LYS A 210 -1.79 5.70 -14.12
N LEU A 211 -2.28 6.81 -14.65
CA LEU A 211 -2.40 7.00 -16.09
C LEU A 211 -1.02 6.97 -16.77
N LEU A 212 0.00 7.57 -16.16
CA LEU A 212 1.35 7.51 -16.68
C LEU A 212 1.90 6.08 -16.70
N SER A 213 1.65 5.29 -15.65
CA SER A 213 2.03 3.88 -15.61
C SER A 213 1.33 3.06 -16.70
N TYR A 214 0.04 3.29 -16.96
CA TYR A 214 -0.66 2.63 -18.07
C TYR A 214 -0.06 3.01 -19.43
N ARG A 215 0.26 4.29 -19.68
CA ARG A 215 0.90 4.72 -20.92
C ARG A 215 2.27 4.08 -21.12
N ARG A 216 3.09 3.98 -20.05
CA ARG A 216 4.38 3.29 -20.11
C ARG A 216 4.23 1.79 -20.35
N LEU A 217 3.17 1.17 -19.81
CA LEU A 217 2.87 -0.24 -20.11
C LEU A 217 2.51 -0.42 -21.59
N ALA A 218 1.65 0.42 -22.13
CA ALA A 218 1.29 0.37 -23.55
C ALA A 218 2.53 0.56 -24.47
N GLU A 219 3.38 1.54 -24.14
CA GLU A 219 4.65 1.78 -24.85
C GLU A 219 5.56 0.54 -24.80
N ALA A 220 5.77 -0.05 -23.63
CA ALA A 220 6.57 -1.27 -23.47
C ALA A 220 6.02 -2.45 -24.26
N LEU A 221 4.70 -2.66 -24.26
CA LEU A 221 4.07 -3.72 -25.06
C LEU A 221 4.23 -3.51 -26.57
N GLY A 222 4.36 -2.27 -27.02
CA GLY A 222 4.68 -1.94 -28.40
C GLY A 222 6.06 -2.45 -28.87
N HIS A 223 7.00 -2.64 -27.94
CA HIS A 223 8.31 -3.23 -28.23
C HIS A 223 8.29 -4.77 -28.31
N LEU A 224 7.20 -5.43 -27.88
CA LEU A 224 7.07 -6.88 -27.89
C LEU A 224 6.46 -7.37 -29.20
N THR A 225 7.28 -7.55 -30.22
CA THR A 225 6.83 -7.93 -31.58
C THR A 225 6.91 -9.44 -31.85
N ALA A 226 7.80 -10.17 -31.17
CA ALA A 226 8.17 -11.53 -31.53
C ALA A 226 7.36 -12.63 -30.79
N ARG A 227 6.67 -12.31 -29.68
CA ARG A 227 6.02 -13.33 -28.83
C ARG A 227 4.53 -13.09 -28.65
N PRO A 228 3.72 -14.16 -28.62
CA PRO A 228 2.31 -14.04 -28.28
C PRO A 228 2.15 -13.68 -26.79
N TRP A 229 1.19 -12.82 -26.49
CA TRP A 229 0.73 -12.48 -25.16
C TRP A 229 -0.71 -11.96 -25.23
N GLN A 230 -1.44 -12.08 -24.12
CA GLN A 230 -2.74 -11.44 -23.91
C GLN A 230 -2.69 -10.68 -22.61
N LEU A 231 -3.24 -9.47 -22.58
CA LEU A 231 -3.25 -8.60 -21.38
C LEU A 231 -4.66 -8.49 -20.81
N ILE A 232 -4.78 -8.70 -19.53
CA ILE A 232 -6.01 -8.50 -18.76
C ILE A 232 -5.82 -7.27 -17.87
N ILE A 233 -6.69 -6.28 -18.04
CA ILE A 233 -6.68 -5.07 -17.21
C ILE A 233 -7.92 -5.07 -16.31
N ALA A 234 -7.69 -5.06 -15.00
CA ALA A 234 -8.72 -4.93 -13.99
C ALA A 234 -8.59 -3.58 -13.26
N GLY A 235 -9.67 -2.83 -13.23
CA GLY A 235 -9.75 -1.50 -12.62
C GLY A 235 -10.65 -0.57 -13.42
N ALA A 236 -11.00 0.55 -12.82
CA ALA A 236 -11.78 1.62 -13.42
C ALA A 236 -11.38 2.98 -12.82
N GLY A 237 -11.87 4.07 -13.38
CA GLY A 237 -11.66 5.41 -12.86
C GLY A 237 -11.80 6.49 -13.90
N PRO A 238 -11.64 7.77 -13.51
CA PRO A 238 -11.89 8.91 -14.40
C PRO A 238 -10.99 8.94 -15.64
N ALA A 239 -9.80 8.32 -15.59
CA ALA A 239 -8.89 8.24 -16.74
C ALA A 239 -9.16 7.06 -17.68
N GLU A 240 -10.25 6.29 -17.51
CA GLU A 240 -10.51 5.07 -18.28
C GLU A 240 -10.45 5.30 -19.81
N HIS A 241 -11.05 6.38 -20.29
CA HIS A 241 -11.02 6.70 -21.72
C HIS A 241 -9.58 6.89 -22.25
N ALA A 242 -8.74 7.63 -21.50
CA ALA A 242 -7.34 7.86 -21.87
C ALA A 242 -6.48 6.58 -21.76
N VAL A 243 -6.79 5.71 -20.79
CA VAL A 243 -6.15 4.41 -20.66
C VAL A 243 -6.52 3.51 -21.85
N ARG A 244 -7.81 3.37 -22.17
CA ARG A 244 -8.27 2.58 -23.33
C ARG A 244 -7.66 3.06 -24.66
N ALA A 245 -7.57 4.37 -24.85
CA ALA A 245 -6.94 4.97 -26.03
C ALA A 245 -5.45 4.57 -26.17
N ALA A 246 -4.71 4.49 -25.06
CA ALA A 246 -3.30 4.07 -25.08
C ALA A 246 -3.13 2.59 -25.52
N PHE A 247 -4.10 1.74 -25.25
CA PHE A 247 -4.06 0.31 -25.63
C PHE A 247 -4.82 -0.02 -26.92
N ALA A 248 -5.43 0.95 -27.59
CA ALA A 248 -6.19 0.74 -28.83
C ALA A 248 -5.40 -0.01 -29.92
N PRO A 249 -4.07 0.23 -30.12
CA PRO A 249 -3.30 -0.50 -31.13
C PRO A 249 -3.22 -2.03 -30.91
N PHE A 250 -3.52 -2.52 -29.73
CA PHE A 250 -3.41 -3.96 -29.40
C PHE A 250 -4.71 -4.73 -29.62
N GLY A 251 -5.84 -4.06 -29.86
CA GLY A 251 -7.13 -4.66 -30.20
C GLY A 251 -7.54 -5.78 -29.23
N ASP A 252 -7.88 -6.93 -29.77
CA ASP A 252 -8.34 -8.09 -29.01
C ASP A 252 -7.29 -8.79 -28.14
N ARG A 253 -6.04 -8.34 -28.17
CA ARG A 253 -5.04 -8.82 -27.21
C ARG A 253 -5.25 -8.26 -25.81
N VAL A 254 -6.09 -7.23 -25.63
CA VAL A 254 -6.39 -6.59 -24.34
C VAL A 254 -7.83 -6.86 -23.92
N ARG A 255 -8.00 -7.39 -22.72
CA ARG A 255 -9.32 -7.62 -22.10
C ARG A 255 -9.50 -6.70 -20.89
N TRP A 256 -10.68 -6.10 -20.83
CA TRP A 256 -11.06 -5.11 -19.81
C TRP A 256 -12.10 -5.70 -18.88
N LEU A 257 -11.78 -5.86 -17.61
CA LEU A 257 -12.66 -6.50 -16.63
C LEU A 257 -13.32 -5.51 -15.65
N GLY A 258 -13.00 -4.21 -15.76
CA GLY A 258 -13.53 -3.22 -14.82
C GLY A 258 -13.10 -3.51 -13.37
N VAL A 259 -13.94 -3.12 -12.41
CA VAL A 259 -13.70 -3.39 -10.98
C VAL A 259 -14.17 -4.79 -10.65
N LEU A 260 -13.28 -5.61 -10.14
CA LEU A 260 -13.58 -7.00 -9.77
C LEU A 260 -13.86 -7.16 -8.28
N PRO A 261 -14.79 -8.05 -7.89
CA PRO A 261 -14.91 -8.53 -6.53
C PRO A 261 -13.58 -9.19 -6.06
N PRO A 262 -13.25 -9.14 -4.76
CA PRO A 262 -11.99 -9.68 -4.25
C PRO A 262 -11.74 -11.15 -4.59
N ASP A 263 -12.79 -11.98 -4.63
CA ASP A 263 -12.67 -13.41 -4.95
C ASP A 263 -12.28 -13.64 -6.41
N ILE A 264 -12.93 -12.91 -7.31
CA ILE A 264 -12.63 -12.97 -8.74
C ILE A 264 -11.23 -12.40 -9.02
N LEU A 265 -10.85 -11.33 -8.33
CA LEU A 265 -9.51 -10.77 -8.45
C LEU A 265 -8.43 -11.77 -8.00
N ARG A 266 -8.63 -12.48 -6.90
CA ARG A 266 -7.73 -13.55 -6.46
C ARG A 266 -7.64 -14.69 -7.48
N THR A 267 -8.77 -15.07 -8.07
CA THR A 267 -8.82 -16.09 -9.14
C THR A 267 -8.05 -15.61 -10.37
N LEU A 268 -8.19 -14.33 -10.74
CA LEU A 268 -7.46 -13.73 -11.86
C LEU A 268 -5.94 -13.77 -11.63
N TYR A 269 -5.45 -13.38 -10.44
CA TYR A 269 -4.02 -13.47 -10.14
C TYR A 269 -3.49 -14.90 -10.25
N ARG A 270 -4.22 -15.91 -9.77
CA ARG A 270 -3.83 -17.32 -9.88
C ARG A 270 -3.82 -17.84 -11.32
N ALA A 271 -4.72 -17.35 -12.17
CA ALA A 271 -4.87 -17.75 -13.57
C ALA A 271 -3.76 -17.18 -14.47
N ALA A 272 -3.25 -16.00 -14.16
CA ALA A 272 -2.29 -15.27 -14.98
C ALA A 272 -0.87 -15.88 -14.97
N ASP A 273 -0.01 -15.40 -15.87
CA ASP A 273 1.38 -15.84 -16.01
C ASP A 273 2.39 -14.83 -15.47
N ILE A 274 2.13 -13.53 -15.63
CA ILE A 274 3.02 -12.44 -15.21
C ILE A 274 2.16 -11.25 -14.79
N TYR A 275 2.46 -10.68 -13.64
CA TYR A 275 1.94 -9.37 -13.28
C TYR A 275 2.82 -8.27 -13.87
N VAL A 276 2.23 -7.30 -14.55
CA VAL A 276 2.96 -6.24 -15.26
C VAL A 276 2.51 -4.86 -14.81
N TRP A 277 3.45 -4.06 -14.28
CA TRP A 277 3.15 -2.71 -13.81
C TRP A 277 4.38 -1.81 -13.82
N PRO A 278 4.48 -0.79 -14.69
CA PRO A 278 5.62 0.15 -14.72
C PRO A 278 5.80 0.98 -13.46
N ALA A 279 4.79 1.05 -12.61
CA ALA A 279 4.89 1.52 -11.23
C ALA A 279 5.49 2.93 -11.07
N VAL A 280 5.16 3.87 -11.96
CA VAL A 280 5.67 5.25 -11.88
C VAL A 280 5.23 5.89 -10.57
N LYS A 281 6.20 6.35 -9.76
CA LYS A 281 5.99 6.93 -8.41
C LYS A 281 5.07 6.08 -7.53
N GLU A 282 5.26 4.78 -7.53
CA GLU A 282 4.49 3.84 -6.71
C GLU A 282 4.99 3.81 -5.26
N ALA A 283 4.11 4.10 -4.30
CA ALA A 283 4.49 4.16 -2.89
C ALA A 283 4.80 2.77 -2.30
N PHE A 284 3.96 1.77 -2.55
CA PHE A 284 4.09 0.42 -1.97
C PHE A 284 3.85 -0.70 -2.97
N GLY A 285 2.90 -0.54 -3.88
CA GLY A 285 2.54 -1.59 -4.82
C GLY A 285 1.81 -2.77 -4.17
N ILE A 286 0.74 -2.53 -3.42
CA ILE A 286 -0.05 -3.60 -2.78
C ILE A 286 -0.54 -4.63 -3.79
N ALA A 287 -0.93 -4.21 -5.01
CA ALA A 287 -1.34 -5.14 -6.06
C ALA A 287 -0.17 -6.04 -6.55
N LEU A 288 1.08 -5.53 -6.49
CA LEU A 288 2.29 -6.35 -6.75
C LEU A 288 2.44 -7.43 -5.67
N LEU A 289 2.15 -7.08 -4.42
CA LEU A 289 2.21 -8.02 -3.30
C LEU A 289 1.10 -9.06 -3.37
N GLU A 290 -0.12 -8.66 -3.74
CA GLU A 290 -1.23 -9.57 -3.99
C GLU A 290 -0.91 -10.58 -5.09
N ALA A 291 -0.33 -10.12 -6.20
CA ALA A 291 0.14 -10.97 -7.29
C ALA A 291 1.19 -11.97 -6.81
N GLN A 292 2.20 -11.52 -6.07
CA GLN A 292 3.23 -12.41 -5.50
C GLN A 292 2.63 -13.43 -4.52
N ALA A 293 1.69 -13.03 -3.66
CA ALA A 293 1.01 -13.94 -2.75
C ALA A 293 0.24 -15.04 -3.48
N ALA A 294 -0.23 -14.77 -4.71
CA ALA A 294 -0.84 -15.76 -5.61
C ALA A 294 0.19 -16.63 -6.36
N GLY A 295 1.49 -16.44 -6.13
CA GLY A 295 2.55 -17.15 -6.82
C GLY A 295 2.83 -16.63 -8.25
N LEU A 296 2.49 -15.37 -8.51
CA LEU A 296 2.68 -14.74 -9.81
C LEU A 296 3.98 -13.93 -9.83
N PRO A 297 4.92 -14.15 -10.77
CA PRO A 297 6.09 -13.32 -10.90
C PRO A 297 5.72 -11.93 -11.41
N VAL A 298 6.50 -10.93 -11.03
CA VAL A 298 6.21 -9.52 -11.30
C VAL A 298 7.25 -8.93 -12.24
N VAL A 299 6.81 -8.17 -13.25
CA VAL A 299 7.66 -7.20 -13.95
C VAL A 299 7.18 -5.80 -13.57
N ALA A 300 8.05 -5.01 -12.96
CA ALA A 300 7.69 -3.69 -12.47
C ALA A 300 8.78 -2.63 -12.70
N GLY A 301 8.41 -1.34 -12.61
CA GLY A 301 9.36 -0.26 -12.53
C GLY A 301 9.99 -0.17 -11.13
N ARG A 302 11.28 0.12 -11.06
CA ARG A 302 12.04 0.33 -9.80
C ARG A 302 11.72 1.71 -9.24
N SER A 303 10.59 1.86 -8.58
CA SER A 303 10.09 3.13 -8.07
C SER A 303 9.63 3.02 -6.63
N GLY A 304 9.90 4.02 -5.82
CA GLY A 304 9.40 4.15 -4.45
C GLY A 304 9.61 2.91 -3.59
N GLY A 305 8.52 2.36 -3.06
CA GLY A 305 8.53 1.16 -2.22
C GLY A 305 8.56 -0.18 -2.96
N VAL A 306 8.51 -0.19 -4.30
CA VAL A 306 8.48 -1.42 -5.11
C VAL A 306 9.65 -2.37 -4.81
N PRO A 307 10.92 -1.91 -4.66
CA PRO A 307 12.04 -2.79 -4.30
C PRO A 307 11.90 -3.44 -2.91
N GLY A 308 11.09 -2.86 -2.03
CA GLY A 308 10.76 -3.47 -0.72
C GLY A 308 9.79 -4.64 -0.82
N VAL A 309 9.03 -4.72 -1.92
CA VAL A 309 8.04 -5.76 -2.19
C VAL A 309 8.56 -6.80 -3.17
N VAL A 310 9.18 -6.38 -4.27
CA VAL A 310 9.69 -7.26 -5.33
C VAL A 310 11.21 -7.42 -5.18
N ALA A 311 11.68 -8.64 -4.95
CA ALA A 311 13.11 -8.96 -5.00
C ALA A 311 13.53 -9.19 -6.46
N ASP A 312 14.31 -8.23 -6.96
CA ASP A 312 14.80 -8.25 -8.34
C ASP A 312 15.63 -9.49 -8.66
N GLY A 313 15.30 -10.17 -9.74
CA GLY A 313 15.92 -11.43 -10.15
C GLY A 313 15.41 -12.68 -9.41
N GLU A 314 14.73 -12.53 -8.27
CA GLU A 314 14.22 -13.64 -7.43
C GLU A 314 12.71 -13.80 -7.53
N THR A 315 11.94 -12.76 -7.25
CA THR A 315 10.47 -12.81 -7.24
C THR A 315 9.82 -12.04 -8.40
N GLY A 316 10.63 -11.33 -9.16
CA GLY A 316 10.26 -10.52 -10.31
C GLY A 316 11.47 -9.86 -10.94
N LEU A 317 11.23 -9.05 -11.96
CA LEU A 317 12.25 -8.25 -12.63
C LEU A 317 11.88 -6.77 -12.50
N LEU A 318 12.86 -5.93 -12.14
CA LEU A 318 12.69 -4.50 -11.96
C LEU A 318 13.44 -3.73 -13.06
N ALA A 319 12.69 -3.05 -13.93
CA ALA A 319 13.23 -2.10 -14.89
C ALA A 319 13.45 -0.71 -14.26
N PRO A 320 14.36 0.13 -14.77
CA PRO A 320 14.45 1.52 -14.36
C PRO A 320 13.10 2.25 -14.50
N GLU A 321 12.79 3.16 -13.56
CA GLU A 321 11.53 3.88 -13.59
C GLU A 321 11.35 4.67 -14.89
N GLY A 322 10.23 4.46 -15.57
CA GLY A 322 9.89 5.16 -16.82
C GLY A 322 10.57 4.63 -18.08
N ASP A 323 11.48 3.68 -17.99
CA ASP A 323 12.15 3.05 -19.13
C ASP A 323 11.30 1.92 -19.72
N ALA A 324 10.54 2.25 -20.76
CA ALA A 324 9.65 1.29 -21.44
C ALA A 324 10.41 0.19 -22.19
N ALA A 325 11.59 0.47 -22.72
CA ALA A 325 12.41 -0.48 -23.45
C ALA A 325 13.02 -1.52 -22.49
N ALA A 326 13.58 -1.08 -21.37
CA ALA A 326 14.08 -1.99 -20.34
C ALA A 326 12.95 -2.83 -19.71
N PHE A 327 11.77 -2.24 -19.53
CA PHE A 327 10.59 -2.97 -19.06
C PHE A 327 10.17 -4.07 -20.08
N ALA A 328 10.14 -3.74 -21.37
CA ALA A 328 9.83 -4.69 -22.43
C ALA A 328 10.86 -5.84 -22.48
N ALA A 329 12.16 -5.54 -22.36
CA ALA A 329 13.21 -6.54 -22.31
C ALA A 329 13.06 -7.50 -21.11
N ALA A 330 12.73 -6.97 -19.92
CA ALA A 330 12.45 -7.79 -18.74
C ALA A 330 11.23 -8.68 -18.94
N LEU A 331 10.17 -8.16 -19.56
CA LEU A 331 8.96 -8.92 -19.87
C LEU A 331 9.23 -10.01 -20.91
N ASP A 332 9.96 -9.69 -21.99
CA ASP A 332 10.32 -10.66 -23.03
C ASP A 332 11.16 -11.82 -22.47
N ALA A 333 12.08 -11.53 -21.56
CA ALA A 333 12.88 -12.56 -20.88
C ALA A 333 12.02 -13.57 -20.10
N LEU A 334 10.93 -13.12 -19.46
CA LEU A 334 9.99 -14.02 -18.77
C LEU A 334 9.01 -14.69 -19.73
N LEU A 335 8.64 -14.07 -20.82
CA LEU A 335 7.82 -14.70 -21.86
C LEU A 335 8.59 -15.83 -22.55
N ALA A 336 9.89 -15.65 -22.74
CA ALA A 336 10.78 -16.62 -23.39
C ALA A 336 11.03 -17.89 -22.55
N ASP A 337 10.99 -17.78 -21.23
CA ASP A 337 11.39 -18.87 -20.32
C ASP A 337 10.27 -19.23 -19.32
N PRO A 338 9.38 -20.19 -19.69
CA PRO A 338 8.32 -20.67 -18.80
C PRO A 338 8.84 -21.31 -17.50
N ALA A 339 10.01 -21.94 -17.53
CA ALA A 339 10.59 -22.59 -16.35
C ALA A 339 11.05 -21.55 -15.33
N ARG A 340 11.77 -20.52 -15.79
CA ARG A 340 12.16 -19.37 -14.97
C ARG A 340 10.95 -18.65 -14.40
N ARG A 341 9.93 -18.40 -15.24
CA ARG A 341 8.67 -17.76 -14.81
C ARG A 341 8.00 -18.53 -13.68
N LYS A 342 7.90 -19.86 -13.79
CA LYS A 342 7.33 -20.75 -12.77
C LYS A 342 8.16 -20.77 -11.49
N ALA A 343 9.50 -20.81 -11.60
CA ALA A 343 10.41 -20.78 -10.44
C ALA A 343 10.30 -19.45 -9.69
N MET A 344 10.31 -18.33 -10.40
CA MET A 344 10.18 -16.98 -9.86
C MET A 344 8.83 -16.76 -9.18
N GLY A 345 7.74 -17.29 -9.75
CA GLY A 345 6.41 -17.26 -9.14
C GLY A 345 6.34 -18.02 -7.81
N ARG A 346 6.98 -19.21 -7.72
CA ARG A 346 7.08 -19.94 -6.45
C ARG A 346 7.82 -19.12 -5.39
N ALA A 347 8.99 -18.60 -5.74
CA ALA A 347 9.79 -17.75 -4.85
C ALA A 347 8.99 -16.52 -4.38
N ALA A 348 8.19 -15.92 -5.27
CA ALA A 348 7.31 -14.80 -4.95
C ALA A 348 6.27 -15.18 -3.89
N GLY A 349 5.57 -16.30 -4.06
CA GLY A 349 4.58 -16.79 -3.10
C GLY A 349 5.20 -17.14 -1.73
N GLU A 350 6.35 -17.78 -1.72
CA GLU A 350 7.09 -18.14 -0.50
C GLU A 350 7.56 -16.91 0.26
N ARG A 351 8.12 -15.93 -0.45
CA ARG A 351 8.57 -14.68 0.15
C ARG A 351 7.40 -13.86 0.68
N ALA A 352 6.32 -13.72 -0.09
CA ALA A 352 5.12 -13.02 0.37
C ALA A 352 4.60 -13.62 1.68
N ALA A 353 4.55 -14.96 1.79
CA ALA A 353 4.14 -15.65 2.99
C ALA A 353 5.07 -15.45 4.19
N ARG A 354 6.36 -15.45 3.97
CA ARG A 354 7.35 -15.36 5.03
C ARG A 354 7.51 -13.94 5.56
N GLU A 355 7.49 -12.94 4.65
CA GLU A 355 7.95 -11.58 4.95
C GLU A 355 6.83 -10.53 4.92
N HIS A 356 5.76 -10.79 4.19
CA HIS A 356 4.69 -9.85 3.90
C HIS A 356 3.31 -10.35 4.35
N ASP A 357 3.27 -11.43 5.11
CA ASP A 357 2.02 -11.91 5.69
C ASP A 357 1.61 -11.09 6.91
N LEU A 358 0.32 -10.92 7.09
CA LEU A 358 -0.28 -10.22 8.23
C LEU A 358 0.27 -10.76 9.57
N ALA A 359 0.46 -12.07 9.71
CA ALA A 359 1.00 -12.66 10.93
C ALA A 359 2.48 -12.29 11.17
N ALA A 360 3.28 -12.10 10.11
CA ALA A 360 4.66 -11.61 10.24
C ALA A 360 4.68 -10.16 10.73
N ALA A 361 3.87 -9.29 10.14
CA ALA A 361 3.72 -7.91 10.58
C ALA A 361 3.19 -7.82 12.02
N ALA A 362 2.20 -8.64 12.36
CA ALA A 362 1.63 -8.73 13.70
C ALA A 362 2.69 -9.07 14.77
N LYS A 363 3.63 -9.97 14.48
CA LYS A 363 4.74 -10.30 15.39
C LYS A 363 5.68 -9.10 15.61
N VAL A 364 5.97 -8.33 14.55
CA VAL A 364 6.84 -7.13 14.66
C VAL A 364 6.14 -6.06 15.51
N LEU A 365 4.88 -5.76 15.21
CA LEU A 365 4.06 -4.80 15.94
C LEU A 365 3.97 -5.19 17.42
N ASP A 366 3.51 -6.42 17.73
CA ASP A 366 3.29 -6.90 19.08
C ASP A 366 4.56 -6.81 19.96
N ARG A 367 5.68 -7.34 19.45
CA ARG A 367 6.97 -7.33 20.18
C ARG A 367 7.41 -5.90 20.55
N ARG A 368 7.30 -4.96 19.60
CA ARG A 368 7.71 -3.57 19.83
C ARG A 368 6.78 -2.83 20.76
N LEU A 369 5.47 -3.04 20.61
CA LEU A 369 4.46 -2.37 21.43
C LEU A 369 4.45 -2.92 22.88
N ARG A 370 4.61 -4.23 23.07
CA ARG A 370 4.72 -4.81 24.44
C ARG A 370 5.92 -4.26 25.18
N ARG A 371 7.08 -4.21 24.52
CA ARG A 371 8.30 -3.63 25.09
C ARG A 371 8.11 -2.16 25.47
N LEU A 372 7.43 -1.38 24.63
CA LEU A 372 7.17 0.03 24.88
C LEU A 372 6.33 0.26 26.15
N VAL A 373 5.34 -0.60 26.41
CA VAL A 373 4.45 -0.47 27.59
C VAL A 373 4.87 -1.33 28.77
N GLY A 374 6.10 -1.91 28.76
CA GLY A 374 6.64 -2.69 29.88
C GLY A 374 5.91 -4.02 30.14
N ARG A 375 5.40 -4.69 29.08
CA ARG A 375 4.65 -5.96 29.16
C ARG A 375 5.34 -7.05 28.31
N GLU A 376 6.65 -7.23 28.50
CA GLU A 376 7.42 -8.34 27.87
C GLU A 376 7.02 -9.70 28.43
#